data_6b0dd529fed868266792deb65e1eaa30
#
_entry.id   6b0dd529fed868266792deb65e1eaa30
#
_cell.length_a   1.000
_cell.length_b   1.000
_cell.length_c   1.000
_cell.angle_alpha   90.00
_cell.angle_beta   90.00
_cell.angle_gamma   90.00
#
_symmetry.space_group_name_H-M   'P 1'
#
loop_
_entity.id
_entity.type
_entity.pdbx_description
1 polymer ?
#
loop_
_entity_poly.entity_id
_entity_poly.type
_entity_poly.pdbx_seq_one_letter_code
_entity_poly.pdbx_strand_id
1 'polypeptide(L)'
;AGVYLVDDPDFGLIAYGGNVAVDKEGTISMVPYDGVRRQIRFLTPVQFSVELEQDGFRKDYPVTLKKTNELAFVIENRSGKPHHTKMTLEGKLPEGKYTVIVGQKEVEDFEIMNQAHPFCRLEIPVMDKYTQVIIKKK
;
A
#
# COMPACT_ATOMS: atom_id res chain seq x y z
N ALA A 1 -2.49 -10.63 9.97
CA ALA A 1 -3.61 -10.52 9.05
C ALA A 1 -3.34 -9.46 8.00
N GLY A 2 -3.56 -9.80 6.76
CA GLY A 2 -3.30 -8.91 5.66
C GLY A 2 -4.36 -9.00 4.58
N VAL A 3 -4.19 -8.20 3.54
CA VAL A 3 -4.96 -8.27 2.30
C VAL A 3 -3.99 -8.72 1.21
N TYR A 4 -4.33 -9.80 0.52
CA TYR A 4 -3.46 -10.39 -0.49
C TYR A 4 -4.15 -10.42 -1.84
N LEU A 5 -3.48 -9.92 -2.87
CA LEU A 5 -3.95 -9.97 -4.25
C LEU A 5 -3.21 -11.06 -5.01
N VAL A 6 -3.95 -12.01 -5.54
CA VAL A 6 -3.39 -13.14 -6.28
C VAL A 6 -4.11 -13.30 -7.63
N ASP A 7 -3.42 -13.95 -8.57
CA ASP A 7 -4.02 -14.37 -9.83
C ASP A 7 -4.29 -15.88 -9.76
N ASP A 8 -5.55 -16.22 -9.55
CA ASP A 8 -5.98 -17.61 -9.40
C ASP A 8 -6.18 -18.22 -10.80
N PRO A 9 -5.62 -19.42 -11.08
CA PRO A 9 -5.76 -20.03 -12.41
C PRO A 9 -7.20 -20.36 -12.81
N ASP A 10 -8.10 -20.52 -11.83
CA ASP A 10 -9.50 -20.88 -12.11
C ASP A 10 -10.43 -19.67 -12.09
N PHE A 11 -10.17 -18.69 -11.21
CA PHE A 11 -11.07 -17.56 -10.97
C PHE A 11 -10.48 -16.21 -11.40
N GLY A 12 -9.23 -16.16 -11.83
CA GLY A 12 -8.58 -14.90 -12.21
C GLY A 12 -8.12 -14.10 -11.00
N LEU A 13 -8.20 -12.78 -11.12
CA LEU A 13 -7.72 -11.88 -10.07
C LEU A 13 -8.67 -11.87 -8.88
N ILE A 14 -8.17 -12.30 -7.73
CA ILE A 14 -8.95 -12.34 -6.48
C ILE A 14 -8.15 -11.73 -5.33
N ALA A 15 -8.87 -11.32 -4.28
CA ALA A 15 -8.26 -10.81 -3.07
C ALA A 15 -8.71 -11.61 -1.86
N TYR A 16 -7.76 -11.90 -0.96
CA TYR A 16 -8.06 -12.47 0.36
C TYR A 16 -8.06 -11.33 1.37
N GLY A 17 -9.11 -11.24 2.18
CA GLY A 17 -9.26 -10.19 3.19
C GLY A 17 -9.81 -8.88 2.65
N GLY A 18 -10.26 -8.86 1.41
CA GLY A 18 -10.84 -7.70 0.76
C GLY A 18 -11.47 -8.04 -0.57
N ASN A 19 -12.04 -7.04 -1.24
CA ASN A 19 -12.56 -7.13 -2.59
C ASN A 19 -11.58 -6.50 -3.58
N VAL A 20 -11.55 -7.00 -4.81
CA VAL A 20 -10.70 -6.46 -5.86
C VAL A 20 -11.53 -6.05 -7.07
N ALA A 21 -11.12 -4.95 -7.70
CA ALA A 21 -11.69 -4.48 -8.96
C ALA A 21 -10.56 -3.88 -9.81
N VAL A 22 -10.74 -3.95 -11.13
CA VAL A 22 -9.81 -3.35 -12.10
C VAL A 22 -10.63 -2.45 -13.01
N ASP A 23 -10.23 -1.19 -13.14
CA ASP A 23 -10.94 -0.26 -13.98
C ASP A 23 -10.46 -0.29 -15.45
N LYS A 24 -11.01 0.60 -16.27
CA LYS A 24 -10.70 0.66 -17.71
C LYS A 24 -9.24 1.01 -18.01
N GLU A 25 -8.60 1.76 -17.12
CA GLU A 25 -7.19 2.14 -17.25
C GLU A 25 -6.24 1.10 -16.66
N GLY A 26 -6.78 0.01 -16.12
CA GLY A 26 -5.96 -1.03 -15.51
C GLY A 26 -5.55 -0.74 -14.05
N THR A 27 -6.12 0.30 -13.43
CA THR A 27 -5.90 0.57 -12.00
C THR A 27 -6.54 -0.53 -11.18
N ILE A 28 -5.76 -1.16 -10.30
CA ILE A 28 -6.23 -2.21 -9.41
C ILE A 28 -6.64 -1.57 -8.09
N SER A 29 -7.85 -1.89 -7.63
CA SER A 29 -8.35 -1.45 -6.33
C SER A 29 -8.61 -2.66 -5.46
N MET A 30 -8.06 -2.65 -4.22
CA MET A 30 -8.39 -3.62 -3.19
C MET A 30 -9.05 -2.89 -2.04
N VAL A 31 -10.22 -3.37 -1.63
CA VAL A 31 -10.98 -2.76 -0.52
C VAL A 31 -10.93 -3.71 0.67
N PRO A 32 -10.22 -3.34 1.75
CA PRO A 32 -10.14 -4.17 2.96
C PRO A 32 -11.51 -4.36 3.61
N TYR A 33 -11.78 -5.56 4.14
CA TYR A 33 -13.04 -5.84 4.83
C TYR A 33 -13.13 -5.21 6.21
N ASP A 34 -11.99 -4.97 6.85
CA ASP A 34 -11.93 -4.42 8.20
C ASP A 34 -10.72 -3.49 8.35
N GLY A 35 -10.71 -2.68 9.41
CA GLY A 35 -9.66 -1.68 9.67
C GLY A 35 -8.50 -2.20 10.49
N VAL A 36 -8.37 -3.52 10.69
CA VAL A 36 -7.30 -4.10 11.51
C VAL A 36 -6.17 -4.72 10.68
N ARG A 37 -6.27 -4.69 9.37
CA ARG A 37 -5.28 -5.26 8.48
C ARG A 37 -4.06 -4.36 8.42
N ARG A 38 -2.89 -4.90 8.75
CA ARG A 38 -1.63 -4.13 8.79
C ARG A 38 -0.71 -4.43 7.63
N GLN A 39 -1.08 -5.35 6.73
CA GLN A 39 -0.27 -5.70 5.58
C GLN A 39 -1.12 -5.76 4.33
N ILE A 40 -0.58 -5.22 3.24
CA ILE A 40 -1.13 -5.41 1.90
C ILE A 40 -0.04 -6.06 1.07
N ARG A 41 -0.38 -7.16 0.39
CA ARG A 41 0.56 -7.88 -0.43
C ARG A 41 -0.01 -8.09 -1.83
N PHE A 42 0.72 -7.60 -2.82
CA PHE A 42 0.47 -7.90 -4.22
C PHE A 42 1.36 -9.05 -4.63
N LEU A 43 0.76 -10.16 -5.11
CA LEU A 43 1.51 -11.24 -5.73
C LEU A 43 1.51 -11.09 -7.25
N THR A 44 0.62 -10.24 -7.75
CA THR A 44 0.48 -9.88 -9.15
C THR A 44 -0.09 -8.45 -9.22
N PRO A 45 0.19 -7.61 -10.20
CA PRO A 45 1.09 -7.79 -11.32
C PRO A 45 2.57 -7.68 -10.96
N VAL A 46 2.87 -7.21 -9.76
CA VAL A 46 4.22 -7.13 -9.20
C VAL A 46 4.21 -7.76 -7.81
N GLN A 47 5.32 -8.35 -7.41
CA GLN A 47 5.45 -8.90 -6.06
C GLN A 47 5.90 -7.79 -5.13
N PHE A 48 4.97 -7.28 -4.33
CA PHE A 48 5.24 -6.12 -3.50
C PHE A 48 4.32 -6.13 -2.27
N SER A 49 4.87 -5.70 -1.13
CA SER A 49 4.08 -5.60 0.10
C SER A 49 4.34 -4.31 0.85
N VAL A 50 3.31 -3.84 1.56
CA VAL A 50 3.37 -2.73 2.49
C VAL A 50 2.90 -3.23 3.84
N GLU A 51 3.68 -3.01 4.87
CA GLU A 51 3.34 -3.39 6.24
C GLU A 51 3.41 -2.19 7.16
N LEU A 52 2.38 -2.01 7.99
CA LEU A 52 2.32 -0.98 9.02
C LEU A 52 2.60 -1.62 10.37
N GLU A 53 3.36 -0.91 11.22
CA GLU A 53 3.76 -1.43 12.52
C GLU A 53 2.58 -1.60 13.48
N GLN A 54 1.68 -0.63 13.54
CA GLN A 54 0.61 -0.64 14.55
C GLN A 54 -0.75 -0.18 14.07
N ASP A 55 -0.84 0.48 12.93
CA ASP A 55 -2.10 0.98 12.39
C ASP A 55 -2.65 0.02 11.35
N GLY A 56 -3.87 0.23 10.90
CA GLY A 56 -4.50 -0.57 9.88
C GLY A 56 -4.76 0.21 8.60
N PHE A 57 -5.06 -0.50 7.53
CA PHE A 57 -5.57 0.09 6.31
C PHE A 57 -7.07 0.33 6.48
N ARG A 58 -7.53 1.52 6.10
CA ARG A 58 -8.91 1.93 6.34
C ARG A 58 -9.91 0.95 5.73
N LYS A 59 -10.86 0.51 6.57
CA LYS A 59 -11.97 -0.34 6.16
C LYS A 59 -12.82 0.32 5.08
N ASP A 60 -13.26 -0.50 4.12
CA ASP A 60 -14.17 -0.07 3.05
C ASP A 60 -13.64 1.10 2.21
N TYR A 61 -12.32 1.24 2.16
CA TYR A 61 -11.68 2.28 1.38
C TYR A 61 -10.62 1.67 0.48
N PRO A 62 -10.57 2.04 -0.82
CA PRO A 62 -9.69 1.34 -1.75
C PRO A 62 -8.22 1.62 -1.52
N VAL A 63 -7.42 0.55 -1.60
CA VAL A 63 -6.00 0.61 -1.83
C VAL A 63 -5.81 0.46 -3.34
N THR A 64 -5.20 1.43 -3.98
CA THR A 64 -5.07 1.43 -5.43
C THR A 64 -3.63 1.29 -5.89
N LEU A 65 -3.43 0.48 -6.93
CA LEU A 65 -2.15 0.36 -7.61
C LEU A 65 -2.37 0.77 -9.07
N LYS A 66 -1.76 1.89 -9.44
CA LYS A 66 -1.90 2.49 -10.75
C LYS A 66 -0.59 2.36 -11.54
N LYS A 67 -0.66 1.79 -12.73
CA LYS A 67 0.49 1.62 -13.64
C LYS A 67 1.69 0.92 -12.97
N THR A 68 1.44 0.07 -11.97
CA THR A 68 2.46 -0.64 -11.17
C THR A 68 3.49 0.26 -10.48
N ASN A 69 3.34 1.57 -10.53
CA ASN A 69 4.31 2.53 -9.96
C ASN A 69 3.69 3.65 -9.13
N GLU A 70 2.39 3.56 -8.83
CA GLU A 70 1.72 4.51 -7.94
C GLU A 70 0.77 3.74 -7.03
N LEU A 71 1.10 3.73 -5.75
CA LEU A 71 0.30 3.08 -4.72
C LEU A 71 -0.33 4.13 -3.83
N ALA A 72 -1.65 4.04 -3.62
CA ALA A 72 -2.36 4.96 -2.75
C ALA A 72 -3.24 4.18 -1.77
N PHE A 73 -3.27 4.62 -0.53
CA PHE A 73 -4.08 4.01 0.52
C PHE A 73 -4.34 5.01 1.64
N VAL A 74 -5.23 4.63 2.55
CA VAL A 74 -5.53 5.43 3.74
C VAL A 74 -5.22 4.59 4.97
N ILE A 75 -4.46 5.18 5.89
CA ILE A 75 -4.15 4.57 7.19
C ILE A 75 -5.25 4.94 8.18
N GLU A 76 -5.74 3.95 8.89
CA GLU A 76 -6.65 4.17 10.01
C GLU A 76 -5.85 4.14 11.31
N ASN A 77 -5.88 5.26 12.05
CA ASN A 77 -5.18 5.39 13.32
C ASN A 77 -5.84 4.52 14.39
N ARG A 78 -5.09 3.53 14.88
CA ARG A 78 -5.59 2.58 15.87
C ARG A 78 -5.27 3.01 17.32
N SER A 79 -4.42 4.01 17.50
CA SER A 79 -3.99 4.44 18.84
C SER A 79 -4.91 5.47 19.47
N GLY A 80 -5.72 6.17 18.68
CA GLY A 80 -6.58 7.24 19.16
C GLY A 80 -5.86 8.55 19.43
N LYS A 81 -4.57 8.64 19.09
CA LYS A 81 -3.78 9.86 19.29
C LYS A 81 -2.79 10.05 18.15
N PRO A 82 -2.33 11.30 17.93
CA PRO A 82 -1.28 11.54 16.93
C PRO A 82 0.01 10.79 17.27
N HIS A 83 0.63 10.20 16.25
CA HIS A 83 1.88 9.47 16.42
C HIS A 83 2.55 9.27 15.05
N HIS A 84 3.67 8.57 15.04
CA HIS A 84 4.33 8.09 13.82
C HIS A 84 4.21 6.57 13.76
N THR A 85 3.94 6.05 12.57
CA THR A 85 3.94 4.61 12.34
C THR A 85 5.08 4.23 11.41
N LYS A 86 5.70 3.10 11.67
CA LYS A 86 6.73 2.57 10.76
C LYS A 86 6.05 1.82 9.63
N MET A 87 6.40 2.18 8.41
CA MET A 87 5.92 1.52 7.21
C MET A 87 7.08 0.81 6.53
N THR A 88 6.90 -0.47 6.28
CA THR A 88 7.91 -1.29 5.62
C THR A 88 7.45 -1.65 4.22
N LEU A 89 8.29 -1.37 3.24
CA LEU A 89 8.07 -1.71 1.83
C LEU A 89 9.04 -2.82 1.46
N GLU A 90 8.51 -3.89 0.88
CA GLU A 90 9.30 -5.05 0.49
C GLU A 90 8.84 -5.57 -0.86
N GLY A 91 9.77 -6.06 -1.68
CA GLY A 91 9.46 -6.66 -2.97
C GLY A 91 10.03 -5.89 -4.14
N LYS A 92 9.33 -5.96 -5.27
CA LYS A 92 9.79 -5.38 -6.53
C LYS A 92 8.77 -4.38 -7.06
N LEU A 93 9.16 -3.12 -7.08
CA LEU A 93 8.49 -2.09 -7.89
C LEU A 93 9.44 -1.76 -9.05
N PRO A 94 8.93 -1.16 -10.14
CA PRO A 94 9.81 -0.65 -11.20
C PRO A 94 10.90 0.23 -10.61
N GLU A 95 12.14 0.03 -11.04
CA GLU A 95 13.24 0.83 -10.50
C GLU A 95 13.10 2.31 -10.86
N GLY A 96 13.64 3.16 -10.00
CA GLY A 96 13.61 4.60 -10.16
C GLY A 96 13.46 5.31 -8.84
N LYS A 97 13.27 6.62 -8.93
CA LYS A 97 13.09 7.47 -7.77
C LYS A 97 11.60 7.58 -7.45
N TYR A 98 11.30 7.47 -6.16
CA TYR A 98 9.92 7.52 -5.65
C TYR A 98 9.80 8.59 -4.58
N THR A 99 8.61 9.12 -4.44
CA THR A 99 8.27 10.03 -3.35
C THR A 99 7.09 9.48 -2.56
N VAL A 100 7.09 9.78 -1.26
CA VAL A 100 5.98 9.46 -0.36
C VAL A 100 5.27 10.74 0.01
N ILE A 101 3.97 10.80 -0.26
CA ILE A 101 3.12 11.95 0.04
C ILE A 101 2.14 11.53 1.12
N VAL A 102 2.15 12.27 2.24
CA VAL A 102 1.24 12.04 3.36
C VAL A 102 0.33 13.24 3.49
N GLY A 103 -0.97 13.00 3.40
CA GLY A 103 -1.92 14.10 3.20
C GLY A 103 -1.67 14.70 1.83
N GLN A 104 -1.23 15.95 1.79
CA GLN A 104 -0.90 16.63 0.54
C GLN A 104 0.56 17.09 0.54
N LYS A 105 1.40 16.49 1.39
CA LYS A 105 2.77 16.95 1.62
C LYS A 105 3.76 15.82 1.34
N GLU A 106 4.79 16.12 0.56
CA GLU A 106 5.89 15.19 0.36
C GLU A 106 6.70 15.08 1.65
N VAL A 107 6.90 13.86 2.15
CA VAL A 107 7.59 13.64 3.42
C VAL A 107 8.90 12.88 3.28
N GLU A 108 9.05 12.09 2.22
CA GLU A 108 10.22 11.24 2.04
C GLU A 108 10.42 10.90 0.57
N ASP A 109 11.68 10.79 0.16
CA ASP A 109 12.05 10.26 -1.15
C ASP A 109 12.89 9.01 -0.95
N PHE A 110 12.77 8.05 -1.84
CA PHE A 110 13.63 6.86 -1.83
C PHE A 110 13.85 6.37 -3.26
N GLU A 111 14.83 5.49 -3.42
CA GLU A 111 15.17 4.95 -4.73
C GLU A 111 15.06 3.44 -4.70
N ILE A 112 14.40 2.88 -5.71
CA ILE A 112 14.38 1.44 -5.95
C ILE A 112 15.38 1.15 -7.05
N MET A 113 16.38 0.33 -6.71
CA MET A 113 17.43 -0.07 -7.61
C MET A 113 17.17 -1.48 -8.13
N ASN A 114 17.80 -1.84 -9.23
CA ASN A 114 17.63 -3.15 -9.85
C ASN A 114 18.33 -4.23 -9.02
N GLN A 115 17.68 -4.61 -7.94
CA GLN A 115 18.14 -5.69 -7.07
C GLN A 115 16.95 -6.53 -6.63
N ALA A 116 17.21 -7.78 -6.26
CA ALA A 116 16.16 -8.65 -5.74
C ALA A 116 15.73 -8.19 -4.35
N HIS A 117 14.41 -8.10 -4.14
CA HIS A 117 13.80 -7.78 -2.85
C HIS A 117 14.30 -6.49 -2.20
N PRO A 118 14.16 -5.34 -2.87
CA PRO A 118 14.51 -4.06 -2.23
C PRO A 118 13.68 -3.88 -0.96
N PHE A 119 14.33 -3.34 0.06
CA PHE A 119 13.72 -3.11 1.37
C PHE A 119 13.82 -1.64 1.72
N CYS A 120 12.71 -1.06 2.14
CA CYS A 120 12.67 0.32 2.57
C CYS A 120 11.76 0.44 3.79
N ARG A 121 12.21 1.16 4.81
CA ARG A 121 11.45 1.44 6.01
C ARG A 121 11.35 2.94 6.20
N LEU A 122 10.12 3.43 6.36
CA LEU A 122 9.83 4.85 6.49
C LEU A 122 9.00 5.09 7.74
N GLU A 123 9.11 6.29 8.32
CA GLU A 123 8.21 6.73 9.39
C GLU A 123 7.19 7.69 8.81
N ILE A 124 5.92 7.39 9.02
CA ILE A 124 4.80 8.16 8.48
C ILE A 124 4.09 8.87 9.62
N PRO A 125 3.89 10.20 9.55
CA PRO A 125 3.11 10.90 10.55
C PRO A 125 1.63 10.55 10.40
N VAL A 126 0.99 10.13 11.51
CA VAL A 126 -0.41 9.77 11.57
C VAL A 126 -1.05 10.69 12.61
N MET A 127 -1.54 11.84 12.15
CA MET A 127 -2.02 12.92 13.03
C MET A 127 -3.52 12.83 13.30
N ASP A 128 -4.27 12.33 12.31
CA ASP A 128 -5.74 12.26 12.38
C ASP A 128 -6.22 10.81 12.40
N LYS A 129 -7.54 10.62 12.46
CA LYS A 129 -8.13 9.29 12.41
C LYS A 129 -7.77 8.56 11.11
N TYR A 130 -7.75 9.29 10.01
CA TYR A 130 -7.42 8.76 8.69
C TYR A 130 -6.32 9.59 8.06
N THR A 131 -5.34 8.92 7.47
CA THR A 131 -4.21 9.57 6.82
C THR A 131 -4.01 8.98 5.43
N GLN A 132 -4.11 9.82 4.40
CA GLN A 132 -3.86 9.37 3.03
C GLN A 132 -2.36 9.28 2.78
N VAL A 133 -1.94 8.19 2.15
CA VAL A 133 -0.55 7.99 1.74
C VAL A 133 -0.53 7.65 0.26
N ILE A 134 0.34 8.33 -0.48
CA ILE A 134 0.60 8.05 -1.89
C ILE A 134 2.09 7.80 -2.05
N ILE A 135 2.44 6.69 -2.66
CA ILE A 135 3.82 6.35 -3.01
C ILE A 135 3.86 6.30 -4.53
N LYS A 136 4.60 7.21 -5.16
CA LYS A 136 4.62 7.27 -6.61
C LYS A 136 6.00 7.51 -7.17
N LYS A 137 6.23 6.97 -8.35
CA LYS A 137 7.46 7.19 -9.12
C LYS A 137 7.52 8.63 -9.59
N LYS A 138 8.67 9.24 -9.42
CA LYS A 138 8.92 10.60 -9.91
C LYS A 138 9.10 10.65 -11.42
#